data_977abeb9a241e45b2d861bce8c6b2d58
#
_entry.id   977abeb9a241e45b2d861bce8c6b2d58
#
_cell.length_a   1.000
_cell.length_b   1.000
_cell.length_c   1.000
_cell.angle_alpha   90.00
_cell.angle_beta   90.00
_cell.angle_gamma   90.00
#
_symmetry.space_group_name_H-M   'P 1'
#
loop_
_entity.id
_entity.type
_entity.pdbx_description
1 polymer ?
#
loop_
_entity_poly.entity_id
_entity_poly.type
_entity_poly.pdbx_seq_one_letter_code
_entity_poly.pdbx_strand_id
1 'polypeptide(L)'
;MIEDIEQRLDKTAELYQQQHADEARRTVQMAYFEVFENLEGPIRINISARKSYEMESAFGEIRRMIGEKKPLADVQARIDWLKAALREVEPVLDGGHRLVAEEQHNALSRDDIAVHWQESFRTIDDLLAQAVTEYQAGNYSVASQHVQQAHYQGFKNSEMEMSLRQNRSAKDAASINQQ
;
A
#
# COMPACT_ATOMS: atom_id res chain seq x y z
N MET A 1 14.75 2.40 4.04
CA MET A 1 13.48 1.83 3.51
C MET A 1 13.66 1.27 2.11
N ILE A 2 14.10 2.04 1.12
CA ILE A 2 14.31 1.55 -0.26
C ILE A 2 15.33 0.42 -0.29
N GLU A 3 16.45 0.55 0.39
CA GLU A 3 17.46 -0.50 0.51
C GLU A 3 16.89 -1.82 1.10
N ASP A 4 15.97 -1.74 2.07
CA ASP A 4 15.31 -2.93 2.63
C ASP A 4 14.42 -3.62 1.58
N ILE A 5 13.68 -2.84 0.77
CA ILE A 5 12.91 -3.40 -0.33
C ILE A 5 13.84 -4.07 -1.35
N GLU A 6 14.93 -3.42 -1.73
CA GLU A 6 15.91 -3.98 -2.68
C GLU A 6 16.49 -5.30 -2.18
N GLN A 7 16.88 -5.38 -0.92
CA GLN A 7 17.40 -6.62 -0.30
C GLN A 7 16.36 -7.74 -0.33
N ARG A 8 15.10 -7.44 -0.06
CA ARG A 8 14.01 -8.43 -0.14
C ARG A 8 13.71 -8.86 -1.57
N LEU A 9 13.81 -7.96 -2.54
CA LEU A 9 13.68 -8.29 -3.97
C LEU A 9 14.84 -9.18 -4.45
N ASP A 10 16.06 -8.90 -4.03
CA ASP A 10 17.22 -9.77 -4.31
C ASP A 10 17.03 -11.14 -3.69
N LYS A 11 16.58 -11.19 -2.44
CA LYS A 11 16.25 -12.45 -1.77
C LYS A 11 15.14 -13.23 -2.47
N THR A 12 14.15 -12.52 -3.01
CA THR A 12 13.08 -13.13 -3.82
C THR A 12 13.65 -13.84 -5.05
N ALA A 13 14.56 -13.19 -5.77
CA ALA A 13 15.22 -13.77 -6.95
C ALA A 13 16.07 -15.00 -6.58
N GLU A 14 16.87 -14.91 -5.51
CA GLU A 14 17.67 -16.05 -5.00
C GLU A 14 16.80 -17.26 -4.65
N LEU A 15 15.73 -17.05 -3.88
CA LEU A 15 14.81 -18.12 -3.47
C LEU A 15 14.13 -18.75 -4.69
N TYR A 16 13.76 -17.94 -5.67
CA TYR A 16 13.16 -18.46 -6.89
C TYR A 16 14.16 -19.26 -7.73
N GLN A 17 15.41 -18.81 -7.84
CA GLN A 17 16.49 -19.54 -8.48
C GLN A 17 16.75 -20.90 -7.81
N GLN A 18 16.63 -20.95 -6.47
CA GLN A 18 16.76 -22.16 -5.67
C GLN A 18 15.51 -23.06 -5.71
N GLN A 19 14.51 -22.73 -6.53
CA GLN A 19 13.23 -23.43 -6.66
C GLN A 19 12.33 -23.37 -5.42
N HIS A 20 12.57 -22.44 -4.50
CA HIS A 20 11.74 -22.16 -3.32
C HIS A 20 10.64 -21.14 -3.67
N ALA A 21 9.76 -21.48 -4.62
CA ALA A 21 8.78 -20.55 -5.18
C ALA A 21 7.81 -19.98 -4.14
N ASP A 22 7.37 -20.77 -3.16
CA ASP A 22 6.45 -20.30 -2.13
C ASP A 22 7.10 -19.31 -1.17
N GLU A 23 8.37 -19.53 -0.81
CA GLU A 23 9.13 -18.60 0.00
C GLU A 23 9.42 -17.30 -0.77
N ALA A 24 9.80 -17.40 -2.05
CA ALA A 24 9.99 -16.25 -2.92
C ALA A 24 8.72 -15.38 -3.01
N ARG A 25 7.55 -16.01 -3.19
CA ARG A 25 6.25 -15.32 -3.21
C ARG A 25 5.93 -14.61 -1.90
N ARG A 26 6.24 -15.22 -0.76
CA ARG A 26 6.07 -14.58 0.56
C ARG A 26 7.02 -13.41 0.73
N THR A 27 8.29 -13.56 0.33
CA THR A 27 9.30 -12.52 0.48
C THR A 27 8.93 -11.26 -0.31
N VAL A 28 8.50 -11.38 -1.58
CA VAL A 28 8.04 -10.21 -2.35
C VAL A 28 6.76 -9.61 -1.77
N GLN A 29 5.87 -10.41 -1.23
CA GLN A 29 4.65 -9.93 -0.56
C GLN A 29 4.98 -9.14 0.71
N MET A 30 5.94 -9.59 1.52
CA MET A 30 6.38 -8.88 2.71
C MET A 30 7.14 -7.58 2.35
N ALA A 31 7.89 -7.56 1.25
CA ALA A 31 8.51 -6.34 0.73
C ALA A 31 7.45 -5.26 0.41
N TYR A 32 6.32 -5.67 -0.13
CA TYR A 32 5.19 -4.77 -0.37
C TYR A 32 4.55 -4.30 0.94
N PHE A 33 3.98 -5.22 1.72
CA PHE A 33 3.15 -4.87 2.88
C PHE A 33 3.91 -4.23 4.04
N GLU A 34 5.14 -4.67 4.32
CA GLU A 34 5.88 -4.15 5.47
C GLU A 34 6.63 -2.86 5.16
N VAL A 35 7.01 -2.64 3.89
CA VAL A 35 7.91 -1.53 3.56
C VAL A 35 7.31 -0.61 2.49
N PHE A 36 6.91 -1.14 1.31
CA PHE A 36 6.49 -0.31 0.19
C PHE A 36 5.18 0.43 0.45
N GLU A 37 4.21 -0.15 1.16
CA GLU A 37 2.98 0.54 1.55
C GLU A 37 3.24 1.88 2.26
N ASN A 38 4.37 1.98 2.99
CA ASN A 38 4.76 3.24 3.64
C ASN A 38 5.30 4.30 2.65
N LEU A 39 5.67 3.89 1.44
CA LEU A 39 6.17 4.78 0.39
C LEU A 39 5.09 5.17 -0.62
N GLU A 40 3.99 4.42 -0.72
CA GLU A 40 2.91 4.69 -1.69
C GLU A 40 2.37 6.11 -1.59
N GLY A 41 2.01 6.54 -0.39
CA GLY A 41 1.50 7.89 -0.15
C GLY A 41 2.50 8.98 -0.55
N PRO A 42 3.72 8.96 -0.02
CA PRO A 42 4.79 9.86 -0.44
C PRO A 42 5.05 9.88 -1.95
N ILE A 43 5.11 8.72 -2.62
CA ILE A 43 5.30 8.65 -4.08
C ILE A 43 4.12 9.28 -4.82
N ARG A 44 2.90 8.96 -4.40
CA ARG A 44 1.67 9.47 -4.99
C ARG A 44 1.57 10.99 -4.91
N ILE A 45 1.99 11.58 -3.79
CA ILE A 45 1.93 13.02 -3.54
C ILE A 45 3.06 13.75 -4.26
N ASN A 46 4.31 13.30 -4.08
CA ASN A 46 5.48 14.04 -4.52
C ASN A 46 5.86 13.79 -5.99
N ILE A 47 5.35 12.69 -6.58
CA ILE A 47 5.68 12.30 -7.95
C ILE A 47 4.42 12.16 -8.79
N SER A 48 3.65 11.09 -8.61
CA SER A 48 2.33 10.91 -9.23
C SER A 48 1.62 9.65 -8.73
N ALA A 49 0.29 9.67 -8.77
CA ALA A 49 -0.53 8.48 -8.53
C ALA A 49 -0.23 7.36 -9.52
N ARG A 50 0.07 7.68 -10.78
CA ARG A 50 0.44 6.73 -11.81
C ARG A 50 1.73 5.98 -11.46
N LYS A 51 2.78 6.68 -11.02
CA LYS A 51 4.06 6.08 -10.64
C LYS A 51 3.89 5.13 -9.46
N SER A 52 3.13 5.56 -8.44
CA SER A 52 2.80 4.72 -7.29
C SER A 52 2.11 3.43 -7.72
N TYR A 53 1.07 3.53 -8.55
CA TYR A 53 0.33 2.37 -9.07
C TYR A 53 1.20 1.43 -9.93
N GLU A 54 2.07 1.96 -10.79
CA GLU A 54 2.97 1.16 -11.63
C GLU A 54 3.94 0.33 -10.77
N MET A 55 4.43 0.93 -9.67
CA MET A 55 5.34 0.24 -8.73
C MET A 55 4.60 -0.79 -7.87
N GLU A 56 3.43 -0.45 -7.34
CA GLU A 56 2.55 -1.40 -6.63
C GLU A 56 2.23 -2.62 -7.51
N SER A 57 1.81 -2.36 -8.76
CA SER A 57 1.49 -3.42 -9.71
C SER A 57 2.67 -4.37 -9.97
N ALA A 58 3.89 -3.86 -9.94
CA ALA A 58 5.09 -4.67 -10.16
C ALA A 58 5.30 -5.74 -9.08
N PHE A 59 4.99 -5.45 -7.81
CA PHE A 59 5.04 -6.45 -6.75
C PHE A 59 4.04 -7.59 -7.00
N GLY A 60 2.81 -7.25 -7.40
CA GLY A 60 1.79 -8.21 -7.77
C GLY A 60 2.18 -9.06 -8.99
N GLU A 61 2.76 -8.43 -10.00
CA GLU A 61 3.25 -9.13 -11.20
C GLU A 61 4.38 -10.09 -10.89
N ILE A 62 5.40 -9.69 -10.11
CA ILE A 62 6.50 -10.57 -9.70
C ILE A 62 5.94 -11.79 -8.97
N ARG A 63 5.04 -11.57 -8.01
CA ARG A 63 4.39 -12.65 -7.28
C ARG A 63 3.61 -13.61 -8.18
N ARG A 64 2.88 -13.07 -9.16
CA ARG A 64 2.13 -13.84 -10.15
C ARG A 64 3.06 -14.65 -11.07
N MET A 65 4.12 -14.02 -11.60
CA MET A 65 5.10 -14.66 -12.47
C MET A 65 5.77 -15.85 -11.79
N ILE A 66 6.13 -15.73 -10.52
CA ILE A 66 6.67 -16.84 -9.72
C ILE A 66 5.62 -17.96 -9.56
N GLY A 67 4.36 -17.61 -9.29
CA GLY A 67 3.26 -18.59 -9.19
C GLY A 67 2.98 -19.34 -10.49
N GLU A 68 3.10 -18.65 -11.63
CA GLU A 68 2.98 -19.21 -12.98
C GLU A 68 4.24 -19.92 -13.47
N LYS A 69 5.29 -20.00 -12.64
CA LYS A 69 6.59 -20.61 -12.98
C LYS A 69 7.21 -20.02 -14.25
N LYS A 70 7.14 -18.69 -14.41
CA LYS A 70 7.81 -18.00 -15.52
C LYS A 70 9.32 -18.16 -15.46
N PRO A 71 10.04 -18.05 -16.58
CA PRO A 71 11.50 -18.10 -16.60
C PRO A 71 12.13 -17.14 -15.59
N LEU A 72 13.19 -17.57 -14.92
CA LEU A 72 13.91 -16.74 -13.94
C LEU A 72 14.33 -15.39 -14.53
N ALA A 73 14.76 -15.39 -15.80
CA ALA A 73 15.16 -14.16 -16.49
C ALA A 73 14.04 -13.11 -16.56
N ASP A 74 12.79 -13.56 -16.78
CA ASP A 74 11.64 -12.66 -16.85
C ASP A 74 11.32 -12.07 -15.48
N VAL A 75 11.36 -12.92 -14.43
CA VAL A 75 11.14 -12.49 -13.04
C VAL A 75 12.24 -11.51 -12.62
N GLN A 76 13.49 -11.81 -12.94
CA GLN A 76 14.64 -10.93 -12.66
C GLN A 76 14.49 -9.57 -13.36
N ALA A 77 14.14 -9.58 -14.63
CA ALA A 77 13.92 -8.34 -15.39
C ALA A 77 12.85 -7.43 -14.73
N ARG A 78 11.78 -8.04 -14.20
CA ARG A 78 10.74 -7.27 -13.50
C ARG A 78 11.20 -6.75 -12.15
N ILE A 79 12.00 -7.53 -11.42
CA ILE A 79 12.66 -7.09 -10.18
C ILE A 79 13.61 -5.92 -10.46
N ASP A 80 14.44 -6.03 -11.48
CA ASP A 80 15.41 -4.99 -11.84
C ASP A 80 14.72 -3.67 -12.23
N TRP A 81 13.59 -3.78 -12.97
CA TRP A 81 12.77 -2.63 -13.30
C TRP A 81 12.23 -1.96 -12.01
N LEU A 82 11.71 -2.73 -11.07
CA LEU A 82 11.17 -2.20 -9.82
C LEU A 82 12.27 -1.54 -8.97
N LYS A 83 13.45 -2.15 -8.87
CA LYS A 83 14.61 -1.55 -8.18
C LYS A 83 15.04 -0.23 -8.83
N ALA A 84 15.08 -0.17 -10.16
CA ALA A 84 15.38 1.07 -10.88
C ALA A 84 14.33 2.16 -10.60
N ALA A 85 13.05 1.80 -10.58
CA ALA A 85 11.97 2.72 -10.26
C ALA A 85 12.04 3.24 -8.81
N LEU A 86 12.44 2.40 -7.84
CA LEU A 86 12.66 2.80 -6.45
C LEU A 86 13.79 3.81 -6.32
N ARG A 87 14.92 3.56 -6.99
CA ARG A 87 16.08 4.49 -7.00
C ARG A 87 15.76 5.83 -7.66
N GLU A 88 14.92 5.81 -8.70
CA GLU A 88 14.47 7.04 -9.37
C GLU A 88 13.67 7.96 -8.42
N VAL A 89 12.84 7.37 -7.56
CA VAL A 89 11.97 8.12 -6.65
C VAL A 89 12.66 8.53 -5.33
N GLU A 90 13.71 7.84 -4.95
CA GLU A 90 14.42 8.03 -3.66
C GLU A 90 14.84 9.49 -3.41
N PRO A 91 15.51 10.20 -4.35
CA PRO A 91 15.93 11.58 -4.11
C PRO A 91 14.78 12.55 -3.88
N VAL A 92 13.62 12.28 -4.49
CA VAL A 92 12.42 13.10 -4.34
C VAL A 92 11.80 12.86 -2.95
N LEU A 93 11.81 11.62 -2.48
CA LEU A 93 11.29 11.27 -1.17
C LEU A 93 12.15 11.83 -0.02
N ASP A 94 13.46 11.85 -0.18
CA ASP A 94 14.39 12.40 0.81
C ASP A 94 14.29 13.93 0.93
N GLY A 95 13.95 14.61 -0.17
CA GLY A 95 13.83 16.09 -0.21
C GLY A 95 12.43 16.63 0.11
N GLY A 96 11.38 15.80 0.04
CA GLY A 96 10.02 16.26 -0.22
C GLY A 96 9.02 16.32 0.93
N HIS A 97 9.31 15.75 2.07
CA HIS A 97 8.28 15.62 3.14
C HIS A 97 7.80 16.93 3.78
N ARG A 98 8.51 18.04 3.57
CA ARG A 98 8.18 19.33 4.22
C ARG A 98 7.32 20.27 3.38
N LEU A 99 7.39 20.21 2.06
CA LEU A 99 6.80 21.26 1.22
C LEU A 99 5.34 21.01 0.84
N VAL A 100 4.93 19.77 0.64
CA VAL A 100 3.56 19.46 0.19
C VAL A 100 2.54 19.55 1.33
N ALA A 101 2.95 19.27 2.57
CA ALA A 101 2.08 19.42 3.73
C ALA A 101 1.71 20.89 4.00
N GLU A 102 2.62 21.84 3.72
CA GLU A 102 2.35 23.27 3.91
C GLU A 102 1.46 23.87 2.81
N GLU A 103 1.62 23.44 1.55
CA GLU A 103 0.80 23.94 0.44
C GLU A 103 -0.63 23.39 0.45
N GLN A 104 -0.82 22.13 0.80
CA GLN A 104 -2.16 21.52 0.91
C GLN A 104 -2.93 22.00 2.13
N HIS A 105 -2.26 22.35 3.21
CA HIS A 105 -2.93 22.92 4.40
C HIS A 105 -3.57 24.29 4.11
N ASN A 106 -3.07 25.02 3.12
CA ASN A 106 -3.59 26.32 2.71
C ASN A 106 -4.67 26.23 1.61
N ALA A 107 -4.85 25.08 0.97
CA ALA A 107 -5.74 24.93 -0.19
C ALA A 107 -7.16 24.45 0.15
N LEU A 108 -7.37 23.84 1.33
CA LEU A 108 -8.68 23.32 1.75
C LEU A 108 -9.19 24.09 2.97
N SER A 109 -10.41 24.61 2.88
CA SER A 109 -11.07 25.19 4.06
C SER A 109 -11.34 24.09 5.10
N ARG A 110 -11.37 24.47 6.38
CA ARG A 110 -11.63 23.55 7.48
C ARG A 110 -12.99 22.85 7.35
N ASP A 111 -13.94 23.50 6.69
CA ASP A 111 -15.30 22.99 6.48
C ASP A 111 -15.34 21.97 5.35
N ASP A 112 -14.56 22.16 4.28
CA ASP A 112 -14.44 21.19 3.16
C ASP A 112 -13.80 19.87 3.60
N ILE A 113 -12.78 19.93 4.45
CA ILE A 113 -12.16 18.75 5.08
C ILE A 113 -13.19 18.02 5.97
N ALA A 114 -13.99 18.74 6.75
CA ALA A 114 -14.99 18.15 7.63
C ALA A 114 -16.07 17.37 6.87
N VAL A 115 -16.53 17.88 5.73
CA VAL A 115 -17.55 17.22 4.88
C VAL A 115 -16.98 15.94 4.27
N HIS A 116 -15.80 16.00 3.69
CA HIS A 116 -15.14 14.83 3.11
C HIS A 116 -14.93 13.70 4.13
N TRP A 117 -14.49 14.05 5.31
CA TRP A 117 -14.32 13.09 6.41
C TRP A 117 -15.62 12.47 6.89
N GLN A 118 -16.73 13.24 6.91
CA GLN A 118 -18.03 12.72 7.29
C GLN A 118 -18.51 11.61 6.36
N GLU A 119 -18.28 11.72 5.06
CA GLU A 119 -18.62 10.66 4.09
C GLU A 119 -17.76 9.42 4.31
N SER A 120 -16.46 9.59 4.51
CA SER A 120 -15.54 8.49 4.79
C SER A 120 -15.90 7.74 6.07
N PHE A 121 -16.21 8.45 7.15
CA PHE A 121 -16.67 7.86 8.40
C PHE A 121 -17.99 7.10 8.23
N ARG A 122 -18.98 7.68 7.52
CA ARG A 122 -20.24 6.99 7.26
C ARG A 122 -20.02 5.68 6.49
N THR A 123 -19.18 5.71 5.47
CA THR A 123 -18.86 4.51 4.69
C THR A 123 -18.25 3.42 5.57
N ILE A 124 -17.33 3.78 6.46
CA ILE A 124 -16.73 2.83 7.41
C ILE A 124 -17.79 2.29 8.37
N ASP A 125 -18.55 3.16 9.01
CA ASP A 125 -19.56 2.77 10.00
C ASP A 125 -20.63 1.86 9.40
N ASP A 126 -21.14 2.20 8.23
CA ASP A 126 -22.16 1.40 7.53
C ASP A 126 -21.65 0.01 7.17
N LEU A 127 -20.42 -0.08 6.65
CA LEU A 127 -19.83 -1.37 6.28
C LEU A 127 -19.48 -2.22 7.51
N LEU A 128 -19.02 -1.61 8.59
CA LEU A 128 -18.78 -2.33 9.85
C LEU A 128 -20.09 -2.81 10.50
N ALA A 129 -21.16 -2.00 10.45
CA ALA A 129 -22.48 -2.41 10.93
C ALA A 129 -23.03 -3.60 10.11
N GLN A 130 -22.87 -3.60 8.80
CA GLN A 130 -23.20 -4.74 7.95
C GLN A 130 -22.35 -5.96 8.29
N ALA A 131 -21.05 -5.79 8.52
CA ALA A 131 -20.18 -6.90 8.93
C ALA A 131 -20.65 -7.56 10.23
N VAL A 132 -21.05 -6.76 11.24
CA VAL A 132 -21.58 -7.26 12.50
C VAL A 132 -22.89 -8.05 12.28
N THR A 133 -23.79 -7.52 11.45
CA THR A 133 -25.07 -8.18 11.12
C THR A 133 -24.84 -9.52 10.44
N GLU A 134 -23.97 -9.58 9.45
CA GLU A 134 -23.63 -10.81 8.74
C GLU A 134 -22.91 -11.83 9.64
N TYR A 135 -22.03 -11.35 10.51
CA TYR A 135 -21.37 -12.21 11.50
C TYR A 135 -22.37 -12.86 12.45
N GLN A 136 -23.34 -12.11 12.95
CA GLN A 136 -24.41 -12.63 13.82
C GLN A 136 -25.33 -13.62 13.12
N ALA A 137 -25.51 -13.44 11.80
CA ALA A 137 -26.26 -14.36 10.95
C ALA A 137 -25.46 -15.64 10.58
N GLY A 138 -24.19 -15.73 10.95
CA GLY A 138 -23.31 -16.86 10.63
C GLY A 138 -22.65 -16.77 9.24
N ASN A 139 -22.81 -15.66 8.53
CA ASN A 139 -22.27 -15.43 7.19
C ASN A 139 -20.84 -14.86 7.26
N TYR A 140 -19.91 -15.60 7.86
CA TYR A 140 -18.56 -15.13 8.17
C TYR A 140 -17.75 -14.62 6.97
N SER A 141 -17.93 -15.24 5.80
CA SER A 141 -17.27 -14.82 4.57
C SER A 141 -17.72 -13.43 4.12
N VAL A 142 -19.04 -13.17 4.19
CA VAL A 142 -19.62 -11.88 3.82
C VAL A 142 -19.23 -10.81 4.84
N ALA A 143 -19.25 -11.14 6.12
CA ALA A 143 -18.79 -10.26 7.18
C ALA A 143 -17.32 -9.81 6.96
N SER A 144 -16.44 -10.77 6.63
CA SER A 144 -15.04 -10.47 6.29
C SER A 144 -14.89 -9.55 5.07
N GLN A 145 -15.75 -9.75 4.04
CA GLN A 145 -15.75 -8.87 2.87
C GLN A 145 -16.15 -7.43 3.22
N HIS A 146 -17.14 -7.24 4.08
CA HIS A 146 -17.53 -5.90 4.52
C HIS A 146 -16.43 -5.20 5.32
N VAL A 147 -15.72 -5.92 6.18
CA VAL A 147 -14.55 -5.36 6.89
C VAL A 147 -13.46 -4.94 5.90
N GLN A 148 -13.16 -5.77 4.91
CA GLN A 148 -12.19 -5.41 3.87
C GLN A 148 -12.65 -4.21 3.05
N GLN A 149 -13.93 -4.13 2.69
CA GLN A 149 -14.49 -2.98 1.99
C GLN A 149 -14.41 -1.69 2.83
N ALA A 150 -14.71 -1.76 4.13
CA ALA A 150 -14.55 -0.62 5.05
C ALA A 150 -13.11 -0.11 5.06
N HIS A 151 -12.15 -1.01 5.14
CA HIS A 151 -10.74 -0.68 5.09
C HIS A 151 -10.34 -0.04 3.74
N TYR A 152 -10.67 -0.68 2.61
CA TYR A 152 -10.26 -0.17 1.31
C TYR A 152 -11.03 1.08 0.88
N GLN A 153 -12.36 1.08 0.94
CA GLN A 153 -13.18 2.18 0.44
C GLN A 153 -13.25 3.35 1.41
N GLY A 154 -13.40 3.05 2.70
CA GLY A 154 -13.55 4.08 3.71
C GLY A 154 -12.23 4.67 4.21
N PHE A 155 -11.20 3.84 4.35
CA PHE A 155 -9.91 4.28 4.92
C PHE A 155 -8.85 4.55 3.87
N LYS A 156 -8.48 3.56 3.03
CA LYS A 156 -7.40 3.74 2.03
C LYS A 156 -7.78 4.66 0.87
N ASN A 157 -8.91 4.41 0.21
CA ASN A 157 -9.30 5.17 -0.98
C ASN A 157 -9.80 6.59 -0.67
N SER A 158 -10.21 6.86 0.57
CA SER A 158 -10.64 8.18 1.02
C SER A 158 -9.49 9.14 1.37
N GLU A 159 -8.26 8.71 1.20
CA GLU A 159 -7.06 9.44 1.63
C GLU A 159 -6.93 9.63 3.17
N MET A 160 -7.81 9.00 3.96
CA MET A 160 -7.81 9.08 5.42
C MET A 160 -6.50 8.53 6.01
N GLU A 161 -6.02 7.40 5.48
CA GLU A 161 -4.74 6.82 5.87
C GLU A 161 -3.58 7.80 5.65
N MET A 162 -3.55 8.44 4.49
CA MET A 162 -2.53 9.42 4.14
C MET A 162 -2.57 10.64 5.07
N SER A 163 -3.76 11.15 5.35
CA SER A 163 -3.96 12.27 6.27
C SER A 163 -3.52 11.93 7.69
N LEU A 164 -3.79 10.71 8.16
CA LEU A 164 -3.32 10.22 9.46
C LEU A 164 -1.78 10.14 9.51
N ARG A 165 -1.15 9.64 8.47
CA ARG A 165 0.31 9.55 8.37
C ARG A 165 0.97 10.94 8.39
N GLN A 166 0.36 11.93 7.73
CA GLN A 166 0.86 13.30 7.67
C GLN A 166 0.69 14.07 8.97
N ASN A 167 -0.44 13.91 9.65
CA ASN A 167 -0.83 14.74 10.79
C ASN A 167 -0.54 14.12 12.16
N ARG A 168 -0.36 12.82 12.23
CA ARG A 168 -0.09 12.12 13.49
C ARG A 168 1.24 11.37 13.47
N SER A 169 1.25 10.17 12.93
CA SER A 169 2.48 9.42 12.69
C SER A 169 2.23 8.24 11.77
N ALA A 170 3.29 7.78 11.09
CA ALA A 170 3.25 6.53 10.34
C ALA A 170 2.92 5.31 11.24
N LYS A 171 3.24 5.39 12.55
CA LYS A 171 2.93 4.34 13.53
C LYS A 171 1.43 4.21 13.80
N ASP A 172 0.71 5.34 13.88
CA ASP A 172 -0.73 5.33 14.13
C ASP A 172 -1.49 4.78 12.92
N ALA A 173 -1.08 5.14 11.70
CA ALA A 173 -1.65 4.58 10.49
C ALA A 173 -1.36 3.07 10.36
N ALA A 174 -0.14 2.62 10.69
CA ALA A 174 0.22 1.21 10.68
C ALA A 174 -0.58 0.38 11.70
N SER A 175 -0.96 0.95 12.85
CA SER A 175 -1.76 0.26 13.86
C SER A 175 -3.18 -0.07 13.38
N ILE A 176 -3.74 0.76 12.51
CA ILE A 176 -5.07 0.54 11.91
C ILE A 176 -5.01 -0.56 10.81
N ASN A 177 -3.89 -0.64 10.10
CA ASN A 177 -3.69 -1.66 9.06
C ASN A 177 -3.42 -3.06 9.62
N GLN A 178 -3.06 -3.19 10.91
CA GLN A 178 -2.72 -4.48 11.55
C GLN A 178 -3.90 -5.13 12.31
N GLN A 179 -5.02 -4.47 12.41
CA GLN A 179 -6.25 -5.00 13.03
C GLN A 179 -7.14 -5.68 12.01
#